data_792d1cf3e0a30c9ae2010a9dcdf615a6
#
_entry.id   792d1cf3e0a30c9ae2010a9dcdf615a6
#
_cell.length_a   1.000
_cell.length_b   1.000
_cell.length_c   1.000
_cell.angle_alpha   90.00
_cell.angle_beta   90.00
_cell.angle_gamma   90.00
#
_symmetry.space_group_name_H-M   'P 1'
#
loop_
_entity.id
_entity.type
_entity.pdbx_description
1 polymer ?
#
loop_
_entity_poly.entity_id
_entity_poly.type
_entity_poly.pdbx_seq_one_letter_code
_entity_poly.pdbx_strand_id
1 'polypeptide(L)'
;MAPDIDTNTHPAFARIPPWVKAKLRPMAIEKMQQVYDWVETECIPAERIYKAQLAGDRWKTPAIIHELRKKAKARGLFNLFLPKHFEESPGLTNLEYSCCAEIMGRVYWAAQVGPLSASLLEATSRADAMP
;
A
#
# COMPACT_ATOMS: atom_id res chain seq x y z
N MET A 1 -9.19 -9.86 17.64
CA MET A 1 -9.65 -10.88 16.67
C MET A 1 -10.09 -10.16 15.41
N ALA A 2 -9.43 -10.41 14.29
CA ALA A 2 -9.85 -9.81 13.02
C ALA A 2 -11.25 -10.36 12.67
N PRO A 3 -12.19 -9.52 12.19
CA PRO A 3 -13.47 -10.04 11.71
C PRO A 3 -13.23 -11.00 10.55
N ASP A 4 -13.99 -12.08 10.49
CA ASP A 4 -13.96 -13.00 9.36
C ASP A 4 -14.37 -12.26 8.09
N ILE A 5 -13.38 -12.01 7.23
CA ILE A 5 -13.59 -11.32 5.96
C ILE A 5 -14.10 -12.34 4.94
N ASP A 6 -15.30 -12.11 4.44
CA ASP A 6 -15.81 -12.94 3.34
C ASP A 6 -15.14 -12.55 2.02
N THR A 7 -14.16 -13.35 1.60
CA THR A 7 -13.42 -13.11 0.36
C THR A 7 -14.27 -13.28 -0.90
N ASN A 8 -15.47 -13.82 -0.80
CA ASN A 8 -16.37 -13.97 -1.95
C ASN A 8 -17.20 -12.71 -2.20
N THR A 9 -17.44 -11.91 -1.17
CA THR A 9 -18.33 -10.73 -1.28
C THR A 9 -17.58 -9.42 -1.11
N HIS A 10 -16.44 -9.41 -0.43
CA HIS A 10 -15.70 -8.16 -0.20
C HIS A 10 -15.05 -7.64 -1.49
N PRO A 11 -15.22 -6.34 -1.83
CA PRO A 11 -14.73 -5.78 -3.11
C PRO A 11 -13.22 -5.91 -3.34
N ALA A 12 -12.43 -5.97 -2.28
CA ALA A 12 -10.98 -6.15 -2.40
C ALA A 12 -10.57 -7.44 -3.13
N PHE A 13 -11.45 -8.44 -3.16
CA PHE A 13 -11.19 -9.76 -3.74
C PHE A 13 -11.94 -10.00 -5.05
N ALA A 14 -12.65 -9.01 -5.56
CA ALA A 14 -13.54 -9.17 -6.71
C ALA A 14 -12.81 -9.63 -7.98
N ARG A 15 -11.54 -9.28 -8.14
CA ARG A 15 -10.71 -9.61 -9.30
C ARG A 15 -9.72 -10.74 -9.04
N ILE A 16 -9.73 -11.31 -7.85
CA ILE A 16 -8.78 -12.36 -7.48
C ILE A 16 -9.37 -13.72 -7.85
N PRO A 17 -8.69 -14.52 -8.70
CA PRO A 17 -9.17 -15.85 -9.05
C PRO A 17 -9.28 -16.77 -7.83
N PRO A 18 -10.23 -17.74 -7.84
CA PRO A 18 -10.42 -18.65 -6.71
C PRO A 18 -9.16 -19.42 -6.30
N TRP A 19 -8.36 -19.85 -7.26
CA TRP A 19 -7.12 -20.58 -6.96
C TRP A 19 -6.04 -19.71 -6.31
N VAL A 20 -6.06 -18.41 -6.54
CA VAL A 20 -5.19 -17.46 -5.85
C VAL A 20 -5.71 -17.21 -4.45
N LYS A 21 -7.02 -16.98 -4.28
CA LYS A 21 -7.65 -16.80 -2.96
C LYS A 21 -7.31 -17.96 -2.02
N ALA A 22 -7.33 -19.18 -2.52
CA ALA A 22 -7.03 -20.37 -1.73
C ALA A 22 -5.59 -20.39 -1.16
N LYS A 23 -4.66 -19.65 -1.76
CA LYS A 23 -3.27 -19.56 -1.34
C LYS A 23 -2.98 -18.37 -0.42
N LEU A 24 -3.93 -17.48 -0.21
CA LEU A 24 -3.76 -16.31 0.64
C LEU A 24 -3.87 -16.68 2.11
N ARG A 25 -2.86 -16.31 2.89
CA ARG A 25 -2.91 -16.47 4.36
C ARG A 25 -3.87 -15.44 4.97
N PRO A 26 -4.46 -15.72 6.16
CA PRO A 26 -5.32 -14.76 6.85
C PRO A 26 -4.69 -13.37 7.03
N MET A 27 -3.39 -13.31 7.31
CA MET A 27 -2.64 -12.05 7.43
C MET A 27 -2.68 -11.24 6.13
N ALA A 28 -2.54 -11.90 4.97
CA ALA A 28 -2.59 -11.24 3.68
C ALA A 28 -4.00 -10.73 3.35
N ILE A 29 -5.02 -11.51 3.68
CA ILE A 29 -6.41 -11.13 3.51
C ILE A 29 -6.73 -9.86 4.31
N GLU A 30 -6.27 -9.80 5.56
CA GLU A 30 -6.41 -8.62 6.41
C GLU A 30 -5.68 -7.40 5.82
N LYS A 31 -4.45 -7.59 5.34
CA LYS A 31 -3.69 -6.50 4.69
C LYS A 31 -4.37 -6.00 3.41
N MET A 32 -4.91 -6.89 2.60
CA MET A 32 -5.66 -6.51 1.39
C MET A 32 -6.87 -5.64 1.73
N GLN A 33 -7.62 -6.00 2.77
CA GLN A 33 -8.74 -5.19 3.24
C GLN A 33 -8.26 -3.81 3.70
N GLN A 34 -7.20 -3.76 4.50
CA GLN A 34 -6.64 -2.51 4.98
C GLN A 34 -6.17 -1.60 3.84
N VAL A 35 -5.53 -2.17 2.83
CA VAL A 35 -5.11 -1.43 1.62
C VAL A 35 -6.33 -0.91 0.86
N TYR A 36 -7.36 -1.75 0.69
CA TYR A 36 -8.59 -1.35 0.04
C TYR A 36 -9.26 -0.17 0.76
N ASP A 37 -9.42 -0.26 2.08
CA ASP A 37 -10.03 0.80 2.88
C ASP A 37 -9.23 2.09 2.80
N TRP A 38 -7.90 2.01 2.83
CA TRP A 38 -7.03 3.17 2.69
C TRP A 38 -7.16 3.83 1.32
N VAL A 39 -7.19 3.05 0.24
CA VAL A 39 -7.40 3.57 -1.12
C VAL A 39 -8.75 4.27 -1.23
N GLU A 40 -9.82 3.64 -0.72
CA GLU A 40 -11.18 4.19 -0.78
C GLU A 40 -11.35 5.45 0.08
N THR A 41 -10.80 5.46 1.28
CA THR A 41 -11.04 6.55 2.24
C THR A 41 -10.06 7.68 2.15
N GLU A 42 -8.82 7.42 1.73
CA GLU A 42 -7.74 8.41 1.72
C GLU A 42 -7.25 8.77 0.33
N CYS A 43 -7.04 7.80 -0.55
CA CYS A 43 -6.45 8.05 -1.87
C CYS A 43 -7.45 8.61 -2.87
N ILE A 44 -8.58 7.97 -3.05
CA ILE A 44 -9.59 8.42 -4.03
C ILE A 44 -10.10 9.83 -3.72
N PRO A 45 -10.46 10.16 -2.46
CA PRO A 45 -10.86 11.52 -2.13
C PRO A 45 -9.76 12.58 -2.33
N ALA A 46 -8.49 12.18 -2.21
CA ALA A 46 -7.36 13.10 -2.35
C ALA A 46 -6.97 13.38 -3.82
N GLU A 47 -7.58 12.72 -4.79
CA GLU A 47 -7.21 12.85 -6.21
C GLU A 47 -7.29 14.28 -6.72
N ARG A 48 -8.30 15.03 -6.33
CA ARG A 48 -8.47 16.44 -6.72
C ARG A 48 -7.33 17.30 -6.15
N ILE A 49 -6.96 17.06 -4.90
CA ILE A 49 -5.88 17.80 -4.24
C ILE A 49 -4.55 17.48 -4.92
N TYR A 50 -4.31 16.20 -5.22
CA TYR A 50 -3.12 15.76 -5.93
C TYR A 50 -2.96 16.45 -7.28
N LYS A 51 -4.02 16.45 -8.10
CA LYS A 51 -4.02 17.08 -9.42
C LYS A 51 -3.80 18.60 -9.33
N ALA A 52 -4.43 19.27 -8.39
CA ALA A 52 -4.27 20.70 -8.19
C ALA A 52 -2.83 21.07 -7.78
N GLN A 53 -2.25 20.31 -6.86
CA GLN A 53 -0.87 20.55 -6.42
C GLN A 53 0.16 20.22 -7.52
N LEU A 54 -0.08 19.17 -8.29
CA LEU A 54 0.79 18.80 -9.41
C LEU A 54 0.74 19.86 -10.54
N ALA A 55 -0.41 20.44 -10.79
CA ALA A 55 -0.57 21.51 -11.78
C ALA A 55 0.20 22.79 -11.41
N GLY A 56 0.37 23.05 -10.11
CA GLY A 56 1.16 24.20 -9.62
C GLY A 56 2.65 24.05 -9.87
N ASP A 57 3.21 22.85 -9.64
CA ASP A 57 4.61 22.51 -9.94
C ASP A 57 4.73 21.00 -10.18
N ARG A 58 4.75 20.63 -11.44
CA ARG A 58 4.83 19.22 -11.85
C ARG A 58 6.16 18.54 -11.54
N TRP A 59 7.18 19.30 -11.21
CA TRP A 59 8.52 18.77 -10.89
C TRP A 59 8.73 18.53 -9.41
N LYS A 60 7.79 18.99 -8.58
CA LYS A 60 7.83 18.83 -7.13
C LYS A 60 6.82 17.78 -6.69
N THR A 61 7.22 16.93 -5.76
CA THR A 61 6.27 15.99 -5.16
C THR A 61 5.14 16.75 -4.46
N PRO A 62 3.86 16.50 -4.81
CA PRO A 62 2.75 17.18 -4.17
C PRO A 62 2.75 16.98 -2.64
N ALA A 63 2.41 18.02 -1.90
CA ALA A 63 2.39 17.99 -0.43
C ALA A 63 1.45 16.93 0.12
N ILE A 64 0.34 16.64 -0.55
CA ILE A 64 -0.62 15.61 -0.16
C ILE A 64 0.02 14.22 -0.09
N ILE A 65 1.02 13.93 -0.92
CA ILE A 65 1.76 12.66 -0.88
C ILE A 65 2.43 12.46 0.47
N HIS A 66 3.06 13.48 1.02
CA HIS A 66 3.73 13.40 2.32
C HIS A 66 2.73 13.17 3.48
N GLU A 67 1.56 13.81 3.42
CA GLU A 67 0.50 13.59 4.41
C GLU A 67 -0.05 12.17 4.36
N LEU A 68 -0.31 11.67 3.16
CA LEU A 68 -0.81 10.31 2.96
C LEU A 68 0.21 9.26 3.38
N ARG A 69 1.51 9.50 3.17
CA ARG A 69 2.58 8.63 3.68
C ARG A 69 2.55 8.48 5.19
N LYS A 70 2.37 9.58 5.91
CA LYS A 70 2.22 9.55 7.38
C LYS A 70 1.04 8.70 7.79
N LYS A 71 -0.10 8.86 7.12
CA LYS A 71 -1.31 8.07 7.39
C LYS A 71 -1.12 6.59 7.07
N ALA A 72 -0.47 6.26 5.97
CA ALA A 72 -0.16 4.88 5.60
C ALA A 72 0.77 4.22 6.62
N LYS A 73 1.81 4.92 7.08
CA LYS A 73 2.70 4.44 8.15
C LYS A 73 1.93 4.17 9.44
N ALA A 74 1.04 5.08 9.84
CA ALA A 74 0.25 4.93 11.05
C ALA A 74 -0.70 3.73 11.00
N ARG A 75 -1.15 3.34 9.81
CA ARG A 75 -2.01 2.17 9.59
C ARG A 75 -1.22 0.87 9.37
N GLY A 76 0.10 0.89 9.40
CA GLY A 76 0.94 -0.27 9.13
C GLY A 76 0.97 -0.70 7.66
N LEU A 77 0.65 0.20 6.74
CA LEU A 77 0.62 -0.05 5.29
C LEU A 77 1.90 0.41 4.59
N PHE A 78 3.02 0.30 5.28
CA PHE A 78 4.32 0.69 4.75
C PHE A 78 5.19 -0.56 4.55
N ASN A 79 6.06 -0.54 3.56
CA ASN A 79 7.00 -1.63 3.29
C ASN A 79 6.35 -2.99 2.95
N LEU A 80 5.15 -3.00 2.41
CA LEU A 80 4.43 -4.25 2.10
C LEU A 80 5.18 -5.13 1.10
N PHE A 81 5.99 -4.54 0.24
CA PHE A 81 6.73 -5.24 -0.81
C PHE A 81 8.03 -5.88 -0.31
N LEU A 82 8.52 -5.50 0.87
CA LEU A 82 9.81 -6.00 1.36
C LEU A 82 9.77 -7.50 1.62
N PRO A 83 10.82 -8.24 1.19
CA PRO A 83 10.96 -9.64 1.56
C PRO A 83 11.01 -9.84 3.08
N LYS A 84 10.58 -11.01 3.52
CA LYS A 84 10.42 -11.34 4.95
C LYS A 84 11.69 -11.23 5.80
N HIS A 85 12.87 -11.24 5.19
CA HIS A 85 14.14 -11.16 5.94
C HIS A 85 14.48 -9.73 6.37
N PHE A 86 13.78 -8.71 5.87
CA PHE A 86 13.89 -7.34 6.37
C PHE A 86 13.06 -7.16 7.62
N GLU A 87 13.60 -6.53 8.64
CA GLU A 87 12.91 -6.30 9.92
C GLU A 87 11.62 -5.51 9.76
N GLU A 88 11.61 -4.53 8.85
CA GLU A 88 10.46 -3.67 8.58
C GLU A 88 9.39 -4.34 7.70
N SER A 89 9.64 -5.56 7.23
CA SER A 89 8.71 -6.27 6.36
C SER A 89 7.56 -6.88 7.14
N PRO A 90 6.31 -6.78 6.65
CA PRO A 90 5.18 -7.53 7.20
C PRO A 90 5.24 -9.03 6.86
N GLY A 91 6.16 -9.45 5.99
CA GLY A 91 6.34 -10.86 5.63
C GLY A 91 5.37 -11.39 4.58
N LEU A 92 4.83 -10.53 3.72
CA LEU A 92 4.00 -10.96 2.60
C LEU A 92 4.82 -11.70 1.55
N THR A 93 4.23 -12.75 0.96
CA THR A 93 4.79 -13.38 -0.23
C THR A 93 4.60 -12.46 -1.46
N ASN A 94 5.34 -12.72 -2.53
CA ASN A 94 5.16 -11.97 -3.78
C ASN A 94 3.73 -12.09 -4.33
N LEU A 95 3.10 -13.26 -4.21
CA LEU A 95 1.72 -13.47 -4.60
C LEU A 95 0.76 -12.58 -3.77
N GLU A 96 0.93 -12.59 -2.47
CA GLU A 96 0.11 -11.79 -1.55
C GLU A 96 0.30 -10.29 -1.79
N TYR A 97 1.53 -9.85 -1.98
CA TYR A 97 1.82 -8.47 -2.31
C TYR A 97 1.22 -8.04 -3.65
N SER A 98 1.25 -8.91 -4.67
CA SER A 98 0.67 -8.59 -5.98
C SER A 98 -0.82 -8.30 -5.91
N CYS A 99 -1.53 -8.96 -5.01
CA CYS A 99 -2.95 -8.68 -4.75
C CYS A 99 -3.15 -7.28 -4.13
N CYS A 100 -2.28 -6.90 -3.19
CA CYS A 100 -2.28 -5.54 -2.64
C CYS A 100 -1.95 -4.50 -3.71
N ALA A 101 -0.97 -4.78 -4.56
CA ALA A 101 -0.57 -3.89 -5.64
C ALA A 101 -1.69 -3.65 -6.66
N GLU A 102 -2.49 -4.66 -6.97
CA GLU A 102 -3.66 -4.50 -7.83
C GLU A 102 -4.67 -3.51 -7.26
N ILE A 103 -4.95 -3.60 -5.97
CA ILE A 103 -5.87 -2.67 -5.30
C ILE A 103 -5.33 -1.24 -5.36
N MET A 104 -4.05 -1.05 -5.10
CA MET A 104 -3.40 0.26 -5.20
C MET A 104 -3.38 0.83 -6.61
N GLY A 105 -3.32 -0.03 -7.62
CA GLY A 105 -3.34 0.36 -9.02
C GLY A 105 -4.60 1.08 -9.48
N ARG A 106 -5.65 1.09 -8.67
CA ARG A 106 -6.87 1.88 -8.93
C ARG A 106 -6.60 3.40 -8.89
N VAL A 107 -5.56 3.80 -8.19
CA VAL A 107 -5.08 5.18 -8.16
C VAL A 107 -3.60 5.16 -8.56
N TYR A 108 -3.28 5.67 -9.75
CA TYR A 108 -1.94 5.50 -10.35
C TYR A 108 -0.78 6.06 -9.51
N TRP A 109 -1.03 7.05 -8.67
CA TRP A 109 -0.03 7.65 -7.80
C TRP A 109 0.00 7.04 -6.38
N ALA A 110 -0.93 6.16 -6.05
CA ALA A 110 -1.03 5.57 -4.70
C ALA A 110 0.23 4.77 -4.31
N ALA A 111 0.87 4.15 -5.28
CA ALA A 111 2.13 3.43 -5.07
C ALA A 111 3.28 4.34 -4.57
N GLN A 112 3.24 5.63 -4.91
CA GLN A 112 4.22 6.60 -4.41
C GLN A 112 4.03 6.91 -2.92
N VAL A 113 2.83 6.69 -2.41
CA VAL A 113 2.48 7.09 -1.05
C VAL A 113 2.88 6.06 -0.02
N GLY A 114 2.61 4.81 -0.26
CA GLY A 114 2.66 3.84 0.80
C GLY A 114 3.65 2.69 0.60
N PRO A 115 3.31 1.73 -0.22
CA PRO A 115 3.98 0.45 -0.16
C PRO A 115 5.28 0.34 -0.94
N LEU A 116 5.54 1.20 -1.90
CA LEU A 116 6.59 0.93 -2.89
C LEU A 116 7.82 1.83 -2.86
N SER A 117 7.70 3.11 -2.57
CA SER A 117 8.78 4.00 -2.98
C SER A 117 9.57 4.70 -1.89
N ALA A 118 8.97 4.93 -0.76
CA ALA A 118 9.63 5.75 0.25
C ALA A 118 10.63 4.95 1.08
N SER A 119 10.40 3.66 1.23
CA SER A 119 11.22 2.82 2.09
C SER A 119 12.56 2.45 1.50
N LEU A 120 12.66 2.33 0.17
CA LEU A 120 13.95 2.03 -0.45
C LEU A 120 14.91 3.20 -0.30
N LEU A 121 14.42 4.42 -0.48
CA LEU A 121 15.20 5.64 -0.27
C LEU A 121 15.49 5.90 1.22
N GLU A 122 14.55 5.63 2.10
CA GLU A 122 14.77 5.75 3.56
C GLU A 122 15.66 4.64 4.10
N ALA A 123 15.53 3.41 3.58
CA ALA A 123 16.39 2.30 3.99
C ALA A 123 17.81 2.47 3.47
N THR A 124 18.00 2.95 2.25
CA THR A 124 19.35 3.29 1.74
C THR A 124 19.94 4.46 2.48
N SER A 125 19.16 5.49 2.79
CA SER A 125 19.60 6.62 3.61
C SER A 125 19.99 6.21 5.03
N ARG A 126 19.30 5.22 5.63
CA ARG A 126 19.67 4.67 6.94
C ARG A 126 20.91 3.78 6.87
N ALA A 127 21.05 3.00 5.80
CA ALA A 127 22.23 2.17 5.57
C ALA A 127 23.50 3.03 5.41
N ASP A 128 23.38 4.16 4.71
CA ASP A 128 24.47 5.12 4.54
C ASP A 128 24.78 5.94 5.84
N ALA A 129 23.83 5.97 6.78
CA ALA A 129 23.99 6.66 8.06
C ALA A 129 24.49 5.73 9.20
N MET A 130 24.62 4.43 8.96
CA MET A 130 25.22 3.50 9.92
C MET A 130 26.74 3.53 9.83
N PRO A 131 27.43 3.71 10.98
CA PRO A 131 28.90 3.66 11.03
C PRO A 131 29.44 2.27 10.73
#